data_356306abc079bd6d1c7c4f97ee907f34
#
_entry.id   356306abc079bd6d1c7c4f97ee907f34
#
_cell.length_a   1.000
_cell.length_b   1.000
_cell.length_c   1.000
_cell.angle_alpha   90.00
_cell.angle_beta   90.00
_cell.angle_gamma   90.00
#
_symmetry.space_group_name_H-M   'P 1'
#
loop_
_entity.id
_entity.type
_entity.pdbx_description
1 polymer ?
#
loop_
_entity_poly.entity_id
_entity_poly.type
_entity_poly.pdbx_seq_one_letter_code
_entity_poly.pdbx_strand_id
1 'polypeptide(L)'
;SIGFSISNLNAGSIKVTTEFRPFGTGETINFGPSAFSLGYARQFTEQFSAGITLRYLHEQVGTLRLNGVLFDAGTFYRTGLGTSRFAVAISNFGGKLTPSGIISNQGSGPNFNGAEVSAFQSFDPPINFRIGFAMEPIIDSMQSWTVSLQLNHPNDNAENYSLGTEYALTFSEAFPAKAIIRGGYIIGLNQFSGGAGIHVPISGMEYVLQADYSYSDIQDLGGIHRFTLGMAF
;
A
#
# COMPACT_ATOMS: atom_id res chain seq x y z
N SER A 1 2.15 20.19 5.45
CA SER A 1 1.12 19.51 4.63
C SER A 1 0.23 18.65 5.50
N ILE A 2 -1.05 18.60 5.18
CA ILE A 2 -2.03 17.72 5.81
C ILE A 2 -2.61 16.87 4.67
N GLY A 3 -2.78 15.57 4.93
CA GLY A 3 -3.33 14.63 3.96
C GLY A 3 -4.44 13.79 4.57
N PHE A 4 -5.43 13.45 3.77
CA PHE A 4 -6.51 12.56 4.13
C PHE A 4 -6.66 11.49 3.06
N SER A 5 -6.90 10.24 3.46
CA SER A 5 -7.18 9.16 2.53
C SER A 5 -8.24 8.20 3.03
N ILE A 6 -9.01 7.67 2.11
CA ILE A 6 -9.94 6.57 2.32
C ILE A 6 -9.53 5.43 1.38
N SER A 7 -9.38 4.24 1.94
CA SER A 7 -9.13 3.02 1.18
C SER A 7 -10.22 2.01 1.47
N ASN A 8 -10.73 1.38 0.44
CA ASN A 8 -11.73 0.32 0.55
C ASN A 8 -11.36 -0.79 -0.43
N LEU A 9 -11.34 -2.02 0.06
CA LEU A 9 -11.18 -3.20 -0.76
C LEU A 9 -12.52 -3.94 -0.77
N ASN A 10 -12.97 -4.36 -1.94
CA ASN A 10 -14.12 -5.23 -2.11
C ASN A 10 -13.65 -6.51 -2.79
N ALA A 11 -13.58 -7.60 -2.03
CA ALA A 11 -13.20 -8.91 -2.55
C ALA A 11 -14.39 -9.70 -3.14
N GLY A 12 -15.55 -9.06 -3.21
CA GLY A 12 -16.79 -9.70 -3.66
C GLY A 12 -17.36 -10.70 -2.65
N SER A 13 -18.23 -11.58 -3.14
CA SER A 13 -18.84 -12.63 -2.32
C SER A 13 -18.06 -13.93 -2.42
N ILE A 14 -17.70 -14.49 -1.28
CA ILE A 14 -16.99 -15.75 -1.14
C ILE A 14 -17.99 -16.83 -0.72
N LYS A 15 -18.04 -17.95 -1.44
CA LYS A 15 -18.91 -19.08 -1.10
C LYS A 15 -18.46 -19.73 0.21
N VAL A 16 -19.40 -19.97 1.11
CA VAL A 16 -19.13 -20.76 2.33
C VAL A 16 -19.07 -22.22 1.94
N THR A 17 -17.97 -22.90 2.27
CA THR A 17 -17.77 -24.34 2.05
C THR A 17 -17.55 -25.04 3.39
N THR A 18 -17.94 -26.30 3.48
CA THR A 18 -17.68 -27.19 4.61
C THR A 18 -17.09 -28.50 4.10
N GLU A 19 -16.52 -29.31 4.99
CA GLU A 19 -16.06 -30.69 4.62
C GLU A 19 -17.13 -31.52 3.93
N PHE A 20 -18.41 -31.39 4.33
CA PHE A 20 -19.53 -32.11 3.77
C PHE A 20 -20.13 -31.44 2.53
N ARG A 21 -19.83 -30.18 2.27
CA ARG A 21 -20.33 -29.42 1.12
C ARG A 21 -19.19 -28.61 0.48
N PRO A 22 -18.22 -29.29 -0.17
CA PRO A 22 -17.01 -28.63 -0.72
C PRO A 22 -17.33 -27.71 -1.90
N PHE A 23 -18.47 -27.85 -2.55
CA PHE A 23 -18.90 -27.00 -3.66
C PHE A 23 -19.73 -25.77 -3.22
N GLY A 24 -20.00 -25.65 -1.91
CA GLY A 24 -20.72 -24.54 -1.30
C GLY A 24 -21.96 -24.99 -0.51
N THR A 25 -22.24 -24.27 0.58
CA THR A 25 -23.43 -24.45 1.40
C THR A 25 -24.68 -23.78 0.81
N GLY A 26 -24.49 -22.88 -0.16
CA GLY A 26 -25.48 -21.95 -0.67
C GLY A 26 -25.38 -20.56 -0.03
N GLU A 27 -24.61 -20.44 1.05
CA GLU A 27 -24.34 -19.16 1.71
C GLU A 27 -23.10 -18.47 1.11
N THR A 28 -23.08 -17.15 1.18
CA THR A 28 -21.92 -16.32 0.80
C THR A 28 -21.58 -15.36 1.91
N ILE A 29 -20.29 -15.07 2.07
CA ILE A 29 -19.77 -14.04 2.95
C ILE A 29 -19.11 -12.96 2.10
N ASN A 30 -19.20 -11.71 2.55
CA ASN A 30 -18.47 -10.60 1.95
C ASN A 30 -17.22 -10.32 2.79
N PHE A 31 -16.13 -10.00 2.11
CA PHE A 31 -14.88 -9.53 2.70
C PHE A 31 -14.55 -8.15 2.15
N GLY A 32 -14.40 -7.18 3.03
CA GLY A 32 -14.15 -5.80 2.62
C GLY A 32 -13.53 -4.97 3.73
N PRO A 33 -12.18 -4.92 3.81
CA PRO A 33 -11.51 -3.99 4.70
C PRO A 33 -11.64 -2.55 4.19
N SER A 34 -11.81 -1.62 5.13
CA SER A 34 -11.82 -0.18 4.92
C SER A 34 -10.80 0.47 5.84
N ALA A 35 -10.10 1.48 5.35
CA ALA A 35 -9.17 2.25 6.15
C ALA A 35 -9.37 3.76 5.92
N PHE A 36 -9.38 4.51 7.01
CA PHE A 36 -9.41 5.98 7.03
C PHE A 36 -8.08 6.48 7.60
N SER A 37 -7.42 7.38 6.90
CA SER A 37 -6.11 7.87 7.34
C SER A 37 -6.08 9.39 7.34
N LEU A 38 -5.44 9.95 8.37
CA LEU A 38 -5.13 11.36 8.50
C LEU A 38 -3.62 11.50 8.71
N GLY A 39 -2.95 12.22 7.80
CA GLY A 39 -1.52 12.43 7.80
C GLY A 39 -1.15 13.89 8.04
N TYR A 40 -0.05 14.10 8.76
CA TYR A 40 0.60 15.40 8.90
C TYR A 40 2.10 15.24 8.60
N ALA A 41 2.62 16.11 7.75
CA ALA A 41 4.05 16.16 7.44
C ALA A 41 4.55 17.60 7.45
N ARG A 42 5.78 17.78 7.94
CA ARG A 42 6.46 19.06 7.99
C ARG A 42 7.90 18.93 7.52
N GLN A 43 8.32 19.90 6.74
CA GLN A 43 9.72 20.14 6.44
C GLN A 43 10.31 21.00 7.55
N PHE A 44 11.32 20.48 8.25
CA PHE A 44 11.99 21.15 9.38
C PHE A 44 13.20 21.95 8.91
N THR A 45 13.91 21.44 7.92
CA THR A 45 15.03 22.14 7.25
C THR A 45 14.93 21.88 5.74
N GLU A 46 15.76 22.54 4.93
CA GLU A 46 15.82 22.27 3.48
C GLU A 46 16.15 20.82 3.16
N GLN A 47 16.85 20.15 4.07
CA GLN A 47 17.28 18.75 3.89
C GLN A 47 16.38 17.74 4.60
N PHE A 48 15.70 18.13 5.67
CA PHE A 48 15.00 17.18 6.55
C PHE A 48 13.50 17.44 6.65
N SER A 49 12.74 16.40 6.42
CA SER A 49 11.27 16.36 6.61
C SER A 49 10.87 15.15 7.42
N ALA A 50 9.80 15.27 8.19
CA ALA A 50 9.19 14.15 8.89
C ALA A 50 7.67 14.24 8.86
N GLY A 51 7.01 13.09 9.01
CA GLY A 51 5.57 13.01 9.01
C GLY A 51 5.07 11.82 9.81
N ILE A 52 3.82 11.93 10.23
CA ILE A 52 3.06 10.89 10.93
C ILE A 52 1.70 10.72 10.27
N THR A 53 1.15 9.51 10.34
CA THR A 53 -0.21 9.21 9.88
C THR A 53 -0.93 8.40 10.94
N LEU A 54 -2.14 8.78 11.24
CA LEU A 54 -3.09 8.01 12.04
C LEU A 54 -4.04 7.30 11.09
N ARG A 55 -4.20 5.98 11.27
CA ARG A 55 -5.07 5.14 10.44
C ARG A 55 -6.06 4.39 11.31
N TYR A 56 -7.34 4.51 11.01
CA TYR A 56 -8.39 3.66 11.54
C TYR A 56 -8.71 2.57 10.53
N LEU A 57 -8.56 1.31 10.97
CA LEU A 57 -8.86 0.11 10.18
C LEU A 57 -10.20 -0.46 10.64
N HIS A 58 -11.06 -0.77 9.69
CA HIS A 58 -12.29 -1.55 9.87
C HIS A 58 -12.32 -2.68 8.86
N GLU A 59 -12.44 -3.91 9.35
CA GLU A 59 -12.51 -5.10 8.52
C GLU A 59 -13.69 -5.96 8.95
N GLN A 60 -14.40 -6.51 7.98
CA GLN A 60 -15.50 -7.43 8.21
C GLN A 60 -15.36 -8.67 7.33
N VAL A 61 -15.47 -9.85 7.95
CA VAL A 61 -15.49 -11.16 7.29
C VAL A 61 -16.69 -11.94 7.82
N GLY A 62 -17.77 -11.98 7.05
CA GLY A 62 -19.04 -12.58 7.52
C GLY A 62 -19.56 -11.87 8.77
N THR A 63 -19.64 -12.60 9.89
CA THR A 63 -20.09 -12.07 11.20
C THR A 63 -18.95 -11.46 12.03
N LEU A 64 -17.70 -11.73 11.65
CA LEU A 64 -16.53 -11.22 12.38
C LEU A 64 -16.22 -9.79 11.97
N ARG A 65 -15.82 -8.99 12.95
CA ARG A 65 -15.38 -7.61 12.78
C ARG A 65 -14.03 -7.44 13.45
N LEU A 66 -13.15 -6.70 12.80
CA LEU A 66 -11.86 -6.27 13.30
C LEU A 66 -11.79 -4.75 13.20
N ASN A 67 -11.48 -4.09 14.31
CA ASN A 67 -11.24 -2.66 14.34
C ASN A 67 -9.87 -2.41 14.96
N GLY A 68 -9.16 -1.42 14.44
CA GLY A 68 -7.86 -1.06 14.96
C GLY A 68 -7.47 0.37 14.65
N VAL A 69 -6.58 0.89 15.48
CA VAL A 69 -5.92 2.17 15.26
C VAL A 69 -4.44 1.90 15.07
N LEU A 70 -3.90 2.35 13.95
CA LEU A 70 -2.52 2.16 13.55
C LEU A 70 -1.87 3.53 13.31
N PHE A 71 -0.56 3.57 13.52
CA PHE A 71 0.26 4.75 13.30
C PHE A 71 1.35 4.43 12.28
N ASP A 72 1.57 5.35 11.37
CA ASP A 72 2.73 5.33 10.49
C ASP A 72 3.58 6.55 10.81
N ALA A 73 4.89 6.42 10.74
CA ALA A 73 5.83 7.53 10.88
C ALA A 73 6.94 7.40 9.83
N GLY A 74 7.44 8.53 9.36
CA GLY A 74 8.50 8.53 8.38
C GLY A 74 9.34 9.79 8.41
N THR A 75 10.58 9.64 7.96
CA THR A 75 11.53 10.73 7.77
C THR A 75 12.10 10.69 6.37
N PHE A 76 12.40 11.85 5.84
CA PHE A 76 13.02 12.03 4.54
C PHE A 76 14.19 13.01 4.68
N TYR A 77 15.34 12.63 4.14
CA TYR A 77 16.57 13.41 4.21
C TYR A 77 17.25 13.50 2.86
N ARG A 78 17.54 14.73 2.43
CA ARG A 78 18.41 15.05 1.29
C ARG A 78 19.85 15.17 1.77
N THR A 79 20.75 14.35 1.27
CA THR A 79 22.12 14.28 1.80
C THR A 79 22.98 15.50 1.48
N GLY A 80 22.60 16.29 0.48
CA GLY A 80 23.43 17.37 -0.07
C GLY A 80 24.52 16.88 -1.04
N LEU A 81 24.63 15.56 -1.26
CA LEU A 81 25.56 14.98 -2.23
C LEU A 81 24.80 14.72 -3.55
N GLY A 82 24.87 15.69 -4.44
CA GLY A 82 24.06 15.66 -5.68
C GLY A 82 22.56 15.59 -5.38
N THR A 83 21.86 14.68 -6.03
CA THR A 83 20.41 14.46 -5.85
C THR A 83 20.08 13.36 -4.84
N SER A 84 21.08 12.81 -4.16
CA SER A 84 20.91 11.66 -3.29
C SER A 84 20.06 11.97 -2.06
N ARG A 85 19.17 11.05 -1.75
CA ARG A 85 18.24 11.13 -0.61
C ARG A 85 17.99 9.77 0.00
N PHE A 86 17.65 9.74 1.27
CA PHE A 86 17.17 8.55 1.93
C PHE A 86 15.92 8.84 2.78
N ALA A 87 15.18 7.79 3.02
CA ALA A 87 13.99 7.83 3.85
C ALA A 87 13.95 6.61 4.76
N VAL A 88 13.39 6.81 5.94
CA VAL A 88 13.10 5.74 6.90
C VAL A 88 11.62 5.84 7.24
N ALA A 89 10.93 4.72 7.26
CA ALA A 89 9.52 4.67 7.61
C ALA A 89 9.20 3.43 8.43
N ILE A 90 8.32 3.58 9.40
CA ILE A 90 7.62 2.51 10.08
C ILE A 90 6.14 2.63 9.76
N SER A 91 5.51 1.52 9.41
CA SER A 91 4.08 1.47 9.05
C SER A 91 3.35 0.45 9.88
N ASN A 92 2.05 0.69 10.10
CA ASN A 92 1.13 -0.18 10.83
C ASN A 92 1.54 -0.43 12.28
N PHE A 93 2.25 0.50 12.92
CA PHE A 93 2.55 0.41 14.34
C PHE A 93 1.27 0.63 15.15
N GLY A 94 0.94 -0.28 16.07
CA GLY A 94 -0.28 -0.17 16.86
C GLY A 94 -0.41 -1.24 17.92
N GLY A 95 -1.50 -1.19 18.66
CA GLY A 95 -1.85 -2.22 19.63
C GLY A 95 -2.33 -3.50 18.96
N LYS A 96 -2.44 -4.57 19.76
CA LYS A 96 -2.98 -5.84 19.27
C LYS A 96 -4.38 -5.68 18.71
N LEU A 97 -4.64 -6.35 17.61
CA LEU A 97 -5.93 -6.42 16.95
C LEU A 97 -6.67 -7.67 17.45
N THR A 98 -7.91 -7.49 17.87
CA THR A 98 -8.74 -8.58 18.37
C THR A 98 -10.01 -8.66 17.55
N PRO A 99 -10.24 -9.78 16.83
CA PRO A 99 -11.52 -9.99 16.17
C PRO A 99 -12.66 -10.08 17.18
N SER A 100 -13.83 -9.62 16.81
CA SER A 100 -15.06 -9.68 17.59
C SER A 100 -16.21 -10.21 16.73
N GLY A 101 -17.14 -10.91 17.34
CA GLY A 101 -18.27 -11.52 16.64
C GLY A 101 -18.57 -12.91 17.14
N ILE A 102 -19.41 -13.64 16.42
CA ILE A 102 -19.79 -15.00 16.75
C ILE A 102 -19.61 -15.85 15.50
N ILE A 103 -18.92 -16.98 15.64
CA ILE A 103 -18.88 -18.05 14.64
C ILE A 103 -19.73 -19.19 15.17
N SER A 104 -20.82 -19.51 14.44
CA SER A 104 -21.59 -20.72 14.70
C SER A 104 -20.88 -21.90 14.03
N ASN A 105 -20.33 -22.83 14.81
CA ASN A 105 -19.83 -24.10 14.30
C ASN A 105 -21.03 -24.94 13.83
N GLN A 106 -21.32 -24.87 12.54
CA GLN A 106 -22.29 -25.76 11.90
C GLN A 106 -21.65 -27.15 11.64
N GLY A 107 -21.29 -27.85 12.68
CA GLY A 107 -20.92 -29.27 12.57
C GLY A 107 -22.15 -30.10 12.33
N SER A 108 -22.10 -30.97 11.32
CA SER A 108 -23.17 -31.95 11.03
C SER A 108 -22.87 -33.29 11.68
N GLY A 109 -23.44 -33.56 12.85
CA GLY A 109 -23.36 -34.84 13.50
C GLY A 109 -24.36 -34.92 14.65
N PRO A 110 -24.87 -36.13 15.03
CA PRO A 110 -25.91 -36.28 16.05
C PRO A 110 -25.49 -35.83 17.46
N ASN A 111 -24.23 -35.49 17.69
CA ASN A 111 -23.68 -34.96 18.94
C ASN A 111 -23.05 -33.56 18.80
N PHE A 112 -23.28 -32.87 17.71
CA PHE A 112 -22.76 -31.51 17.53
C PHE A 112 -23.78 -30.52 18.07
N ASN A 113 -23.63 -30.14 19.34
CA ASN A 113 -24.23 -28.90 19.85
C ASN A 113 -23.46 -27.76 19.18
N GLY A 114 -24.10 -27.01 18.29
CA GLY A 114 -23.48 -25.87 17.58
C GLY A 114 -22.86 -24.90 18.59
N ALA A 115 -21.61 -25.16 18.94
CA ALA A 115 -20.88 -24.30 19.89
C ALA A 115 -20.58 -22.96 19.20
N GLU A 116 -21.08 -21.90 19.78
CA GLU A 116 -20.74 -20.55 19.37
C GLU A 116 -19.34 -20.22 19.90
N VAL A 117 -18.45 -19.82 19.00
CA VAL A 117 -17.12 -19.29 19.35
C VAL A 117 -17.20 -17.77 19.32
N SER A 118 -16.99 -17.15 20.47
CA SER A 118 -16.99 -15.68 20.62
C SER A 118 -15.68 -15.13 21.17
N ALA A 119 -14.77 -16.01 21.61
CA ALA A 119 -13.45 -15.62 22.10
C ALA A 119 -12.38 -15.86 21.03
N PHE A 120 -11.74 -14.81 20.58
CA PHE A 120 -10.69 -14.83 19.55
C PHE A 120 -9.35 -14.39 20.12
N GLN A 121 -8.29 -15.00 19.61
CA GLN A 121 -6.93 -14.62 19.97
C GLN A 121 -6.58 -13.27 19.32
N SER A 122 -5.99 -12.39 20.10
CA SER A 122 -5.41 -11.13 19.59
C SER A 122 -4.11 -11.40 18.84
N PHE A 123 -3.85 -10.64 17.82
CA PHE A 123 -2.61 -10.70 17.05
C PHE A 123 -2.00 -9.30 16.87
N ASP A 124 -0.70 -9.24 16.64
CA ASP A 124 -0.01 -7.99 16.35
C ASP A 124 -0.26 -7.56 14.90
N PRO A 125 -0.43 -6.26 14.62
CA PRO A 125 -0.54 -5.80 13.24
C PRO A 125 0.74 -6.10 12.45
N PRO A 126 0.67 -6.21 11.11
CA PRO A 126 1.83 -6.43 10.25
C PRO A 126 2.70 -5.16 10.15
N ILE A 127 3.53 -4.93 11.17
CA ILE A 127 4.45 -3.80 11.23
C ILE A 127 5.51 -3.96 10.16
N ASN A 128 5.76 -2.91 9.40
CA ASN A 128 6.82 -2.91 8.39
C ASN A 128 7.76 -1.73 8.57
N PHE A 129 9.03 -2.01 8.82
CA PHE A 129 10.11 -1.04 8.85
C PHE A 129 10.79 -0.99 7.48
N ARG A 130 11.01 0.20 6.93
CA ARG A 130 11.58 0.42 5.61
C ARG A 130 12.68 1.46 5.65
N ILE A 131 13.76 1.18 4.95
CA ILE A 131 14.82 2.14 4.66
C ILE A 131 14.97 2.19 3.14
N GLY A 132 14.88 3.38 2.57
CA GLY A 132 15.02 3.62 1.13
C GLY A 132 16.12 4.64 0.85
N PHE A 133 16.84 4.40 -0.23
CA PHE A 133 17.80 5.33 -0.83
C PHE A 133 17.42 5.57 -2.28
N ALA A 134 17.56 6.80 -2.75
CA ALA A 134 17.34 7.13 -4.15
C ALA A 134 18.28 8.26 -4.59
N MET A 135 18.58 8.28 -5.90
CA MET A 135 19.34 9.34 -6.55
C MET A 135 18.90 9.50 -8.01
N GLU A 136 19.13 10.66 -8.57
CA GLU A 136 18.99 10.91 -10.00
C GLU A 136 20.38 10.99 -10.66
N PRO A 137 20.86 9.92 -11.32
CA PRO A 137 22.10 9.96 -12.10
C PRO A 137 22.05 10.92 -13.28
N ILE A 138 20.87 11.13 -13.84
CA ILE A 138 20.61 12.06 -14.92
C ILE A 138 19.45 12.96 -14.47
N ILE A 139 19.67 14.28 -14.53
CA ILE A 139 18.62 15.28 -14.31
C ILE A 139 18.96 16.53 -15.11
N ASP A 140 18.07 16.89 -16.01
CA ASP A 140 18.10 18.15 -16.77
C ASP A 140 16.67 18.68 -17.01
N SER A 141 16.50 19.74 -17.78
CA SER A 141 15.19 20.36 -18.04
C SER A 141 14.22 19.44 -18.80
N MET A 142 14.74 18.49 -19.58
CA MET A 142 13.96 17.63 -20.47
C MET A 142 13.81 16.21 -19.95
N GLN A 143 14.69 15.74 -19.07
CA GLN A 143 14.68 14.37 -18.61
C GLN A 143 15.18 14.21 -17.18
N SER A 144 14.69 13.18 -16.51
CA SER A 144 15.24 12.73 -15.24
C SER A 144 15.23 11.22 -15.19
N TRP A 145 16.32 10.64 -14.68
CA TRP A 145 16.42 9.22 -14.40
C TRP A 145 16.66 9.01 -12.92
N THR A 146 15.73 8.37 -12.24
CA THR A 146 15.81 8.02 -10.82
C THR A 146 16.12 6.54 -10.67
N VAL A 147 17.05 6.22 -9.79
CA VAL A 147 17.30 4.85 -9.32
C VAL A 147 17.08 4.80 -7.81
N SER A 148 16.56 3.66 -7.33
CA SER A 148 16.25 3.50 -5.92
C SER A 148 16.53 2.09 -5.42
N LEU A 149 16.90 2.00 -4.14
CA LEU A 149 17.06 0.77 -3.38
C LEU A 149 16.26 0.89 -2.09
N GLN A 150 15.54 -0.15 -1.71
CA GLN A 150 14.79 -0.18 -0.45
C GLN A 150 14.97 -1.53 0.24
N LEU A 151 15.23 -1.49 1.54
CA LEU A 151 15.11 -2.60 2.47
C LEU A 151 13.73 -2.58 3.11
N ASN A 152 13.06 -3.71 3.13
CA ASN A 152 11.81 -3.93 3.86
C ASN A 152 12.06 -5.00 4.94
N HIS A 153 11.71 -4.66 6.18
CA HIS A 153 11.81 -5.54 7.33
C HIS A 153 10.43 -5.64 8.01
N PRO A 154 9.56 -6.55 7.52
CA PRO A 154 8.27 -6.84 8.15
C PRO A 154 8.46 -7.69 9.41
N ASN A 155 7.56 -7.55 10.41
CA ASN A 155 7.61 -8.35 11.63
C ASN A 155 7.03 -9.77 11.46
N ASP A 156 6.32 -10.01 10.38
CA ASP A 156 5.57 -11.24 10.09
C ASP A 156 6.11 -12.03 8.90
N ASN A 157 7.18 -11.56 8.25
CA ASN A 157 7.77 -12.21 7.08
C ASN A 157 9.28 -11.96 6.99
N ALA A 158 9.94 -12.67 6.06
CA ALA A 158 11.36 -12.47 5.77
C ALA A 158 11.65 -11.09 5.20
N GLU A 159 12.84 -10.57 5.50
CA GLU A 159 13.35 -9.35 4.89
C GLU A 159 13.44 -9.47 3.37
N ASN A 160 13.17 -8.37 2.69
CA ASN A 160 13.33 -8.31 1.25
C ASN A 160 13.92 -6.96 0.81
N TYR A 161 14.51 -6.97 -0.37
CA TYR A 161 15.13 -5.79 -0.98
C TYR A 161 14.41 -5.45 -2.27
N SER A 162 14.12 -4.17 -2.48
CA SER A 162 13.48 -3.69 -3.70
C SER A 162 14.43 -2.78 -4.46
N LEU A 163 14.57 -3.03 -5.75
CA LEU A 163 15.24 -2.15 -6.70
C LEU A 163 14.18 -1.47 -7.56
N GLY A 164 14.33 -0.17 -7.77
CA GLY A 164 13.41 0.62 -8.59
C GLY A 164 14.14 1.55 -9.53
N THR A 165 13.53 1.80 -10.68
CA THR A 165 13.97 2.80 -11.64
C THR A 165 12.78 3.55 -12.22
N GLU A 166 12.95 4.83 -12.45
CA GLU A 166 11.98 5.70 -13.11
C GLU A 166 12.71 6.60 -14.10
N TYR A 167 12.21 6.65 -15.32
CA TYR A 167 12.65 7.61 -16.32
C TYR A 167 11.50 8.52 -16.73
N ALA A 168 11.68 9.82 -16.58
CA ALA A 168 10.71 10.84 -16.97
C ALA A 168 11.29 11.70 -18.09
N LEU A 169 10.50 11.89 -19.14
CA LEU A 169 10.79 12.74 -20.29
C LEU A 169 9.77 13.88 -20.35
N THR A 170 10.25 15.12 -20.40
CA THR A 170 9.47 16.34 -20.63
C THR A 170 9.39 16.59 -22.14
N PHE A 171 8.19 16.75 -22.69
CA PHE A 171 8.03 16.87 -24.15
C PHE A 171 8.56 18.18 -24.72
N SER A 172 8.35 19.29 -24.01
CA SER A 172 8.77 20.61 -24.48
C SER A 172 8.78 21.61 -23.33
N GLU A 173 9.63 22.62 -23.41
CA GLU A 173 9.64 23.73 -22.43
C GLU A 173 8.37 24.59 -22.51
N ALA A 174 7.77 24.73 -23.71
CA ALA A 174 6.53 25.48 -23.90
C ALA A 174 5.29 24.75 -23.38
N PHE A 175 5.33 23.42 -23.34
CA PHE A 175 4.29 22.56 -22.80
C PHE A 175 4.94 21.43 -22.03
N PRO A 176 5.25 21.63 -20.72
CA PRO A 176 6.05 20.70 -19.92
C PRO A 176 5.28 19.46 -19.44
N ALA A 177 4.52 18.84 -20.35
CA ALA A 177 3.92 17.54 -20.11
C ALA A 177 5.02 16.47 -20.04
N LYS A 178 4.88 15.53 -19.11
CA LYS A 178 5.87 14.46 -18.84
C LYS A 178 5.28 13.10 -19.19
N ALA A 179 6.07 12.31 -19.91
CA ALA A 179 5.88 10.86 -20.00
C ALA A 179 6.84 10.17 -19.03
N ILE A 180 6.35 9.17 -18.31
CA ILE A 180 7.09 8.50 -17.26
C ILE A 180 6.99 7.00 -17.48
N ILE A 181 8.12 6.29 -17.38
CA ILE A 181 8.17 4.83 -17.33
C ILE A 181 8.85 4.39 -16.06
N ARG A 182 8.39 3.28 -15.47
CA ARG A 182 8.86 2.77 -14.20
C ARG A 182 9.08 1.27 -14.28
N GLY A 183 10.10 0.79 -13.57
CA GLY A 183 10.36 -0.62 -13.39
C GLY A 183 10.83 -0.90 -11.98
N GLY A 184 10.48 -2.06 -11.45
CA GLY A 184 10.88 -2.49 -10.12
C GLY A 184 11.00 -4.00 -10.01
N TYR A 185 11.87 -4.42 -9.09
CA TYR A 185 12.08 -5.83 -8.77
C TYR A 185 12.28 -6.01 -7.27
N ILE A 186 11.62 -7.01 -6.69
CA ILE A 186 11.75 -7.38 -5.27
C ILE A 186 12.58 -8.66 -5.17
N ILE A 187 13.79 -8.50 -4.65
CA ILE A 187 14.71 -9.61 -4.38
C ILE A 187 14.19 -10.37 -3.15
N GLY A 188 14.23 -11.68 -3.19
CA GLY A 188 13.69 -12.56 -2.14
C GLY A 188 12.26 -13.01 -2.42
N LEU A 189 11.43 -12.18 -3.02
CA LEU A 189 10.09 -12.56 -3.48
C LEU A 189 10.04 -12.85 -4.99
N ASN A 190 11.10 -12.55 -5.74
CA ASN A 190 11.19 -12.71 -7.19
C ASN A 190 10.02 -12.06 -7.94
N GLN A 191 9.55 -10.91 -7.46
CA GLN A 191 8.43 -10.17 -8.03
C GLN A 191 8.93 -9.00 -8.84
N PHE A 192 8.36 -8.79 -10.02
CA PHE A 192 8.65 -7.62 -10.83
C PHE A 192 7.40 -6.74 -10.97
N SER A 193 7.64 -5.46 -11.23
CA SER A 193 6.60 -4.48 -11.50
C SER A 193 7.05 -3.54 -12.60
N GLY A 194 6.09 -3.03 -13.36
CA GLY A 194 6.32 -2.03 -14.38
C GLY A 194 5.16 -1.05 -14.43
N GLY A 195 5.41 0.16 -14.92
CA GLY A 195 4.37 1.17 -15.03
C GLY A 195 4.71 2.26 -16.01
N ALA A 196 3.68 3.00 -16.40
CA ALA A 196 3.80 4.19 -17.22
C ALA A 196 2.86 5.27 -16.70
N GLY A 197 3.21 6.54 -16.92
CA GLY A 197 2.41 7.69 -16.52
C GLY A 197 2.52 8.84 -17.49
N ILE A 198 1.49 9.67 -17.49
CA ILE A 198 1.48 10.96 -18.20
C ILE A 198 1.03 12.03 -17.21
N HIS A 199 1.86 13.06 -17.08
CA HIS A 199 1.58 14.22 -16.23
C HIS A 199 1.47 15.46 -17.12
N VAL A 200 0.31 16.13 -17.10
CA VAL A 200 -0.02 17.24 -17.99
C VAL A 200 -0.33 18.49 -17.17
N PRO A 201 0.46 19.56 -17.29
CA PRO A 201 0.11 20.83 -16.68
C PRO A 201 -1.09 21.46 -17.38
N ILE A 202 -1.99 22.06 -16.60
CA ILE A 202 -3.15 22.78 -17.16
C ILE A 202 -2.73 24.22 -17.45
N SER A 203 -2.80 24.63 -18.70
CA SER A 203 -2.44 25.98 -19.11
C SER A 203 -3.28 27.03 -18.37
N GLY A 204 -2.61 28.01 -17.74
CA GLY A 204 -3.25 29.09 -16.99
C GLY A 204 -3.67 28.76 -15.56
N MET A 205 -3.35 27.55 -15.08
CA MET A 205 -3.55 27.11 -13.70
C MET A 205 -2.27 26.47 -13.15
N GLU A 206 -2.06 26.52 -11.83
CA GLU A 206 -0.95 25.82 -11.17
C GLU A 206 -1.24 24.32 -10.93
N TYR A 207 -2.09 23.71 -11.76
CA TYR A 207 -2.49 22.32 -11.60
C TYR A 207 -1.81 21.41 -12.62
N VAL A 208 -1.45 20.21 -12.17
CA VAL A 208 -0.92 19.13 -13.00
C VAL A 208 -1.86 17.93 -12.89
N LEU A 209 -2.45 17.53 -14.01
CA LEU A 209 -3.20 16.27 -14.10
C LEU A 209 -2.23 15.12 -14.25
N GLN A 210 -2.47 14.05 -13.52
CA GLN A 210 -1.66 12.84 -13.51
C GLN A 210 -2.52 11.63 -13.81
N ALA A 211 -2.05 10.80 -14.73
CA ALA A 211 -2.66 9.51 -15.06
C ALA A 211 -1.55 8.47 -15.09
N ASP A 212 -1.61 7.50 -14.19
CA ASP A 212 -0.60 6.46 -14.05
C ASP A 212 -1.24 5.08 -14.13
N TYR A 213 -0.53 4.17 -14.76
CA TYR A 213 -0.83 2.74 -14.78
C TYR A 213 0.37 1.97 -14.25
N SER A 214 0.11 0.92 -13.46
CA SER A 214 1.13 -0.02 -13.05
C SER A 214 0.61 -1.45 -13.03
N TYR A 215 1.52 -2.36 -13.34
CA TYR A 215 1.37 -3.80 -13.23
C TYR A 215 2.38 -4.32 -12.22
N SER A 216 1.95 -5.23 -11.36
CA SER A 216 2.83 -5.94 -10.42
C SER A 216 2.51 -7.44 -10.50
N ASP A 217 3.52 -8.24 -10.75
CA ASP A 217 3.41 -9.68 -10.71
C ASP A 217 3.47 -10.17 -9.25
N ILE A 218 2.50 -10.98 -8.85
CA ILE A 218 2.44 -11.59 -7.50
C ILE A 218 2.47 -13.11 -7.63
N GLN A 219 3.34 -13.63 -8.48
CA GLN A 219 3.53 -15.07 -8.67
C GLN A 219 2.22 -15.87 -8.63
N ASP A 220 2.00 -16.69 -7.59
CA ASP A 220 0.87 -17.61 -7.46
C ASP A 220 -0.51 -16.93 -7.40
N LEU A 221 -0.57 -15.64 -7.07
CA LEU A 221 -1.80 -14.85 -7.02
C LEU A 221 -2.11 -14.11 -8.33
N GLY A 222 -1.23 -14.23 -9.34
CA GLY A 222 -1.35 -13.54 -10.62
C GLY A 222 -0.90 -12.09 -10.58
N GLY A 223 -1.36 -11.27 -11.53
CA GLY A 223 -0.96 -9.89 -11.67
C GLY A 223 -1.96 -8.89 -11.11
N ILE A 224 -1.47 -7.84 -10.46
CA ILE A 224 -2.28 -6.70 -10.03
C ILE A 224 -2.12 -5.55 -11.01
N HIS A 225 -3.24 -5.07 -11.53
CA HIS A 225 -3.32 -3.86 -12.35
C HIS A 225 -3.80 -2.69 -11.48
N ARG A 226 -3.12 -1.56 -11.55
CA ARG A 226 -3.49 -0.37 -10.78
C ARG A 226 -3.55 0.84 -11.71
N PHE A 227 -4.66 1.56 -11.65
CA PHE A 227 -4.87 2.84 -12.33
C PHE A 227 -4.96 3.94 -11.29
N THR A 228 -4.27 5.03 -11.51
CA THR A 228 -4.29 6.20 -10.62
C THR A 228 -4.58 7.44 -11.43
N LEU A 229 -5.54 8.23 -10.98
CA LEU A 229 -5.80 9.58 -11.48
C LEU A 229 -5.54 10.55 -10.32
N GLY A 230 -4.80 11.60 -10.59
CA GLY A 230 -4.42 12.60 -9.60
C GLY A 230 -4.43 14.00 -10.17
N MET A 231 -4.53 14.97 -9.27
CA MET A 231 -4.33 16.38 -9.56
C MET A 231 -3.42 16.95 -8.47
N ALA A 232 -2.29 17.51 -8.87
CA ALA A 232 -1.36 18.21 -7.98
C ALA A 232 -1.48 19.72 -8.16
N PHE A 233 -1.31 20.49 -7.09
CA PHE A 233 -1.34 21.95 -7.04
C PHE A 233 -0.25 22.50 -6.14
#